data_4c7b2dce5a39653a3b3d33af6627615d
#
_entry.id   4c7b2dce5a39653a3b3d33af6627615d
#
_cell.length_a   1.000
_cell.length_b   1.000
_cell.length_c   1.000
_cell.angle_alpha   90.00
_cell.angle_beta   90.00
_cell.angle_gamma   90.00
#
_symmetry.space_group_name_H-M   'P 1'
#
loop_
_entity.id
_entity.type
_entity.pdbx_description
1 polymer ?
#
loop_
_entity_poly.entity_id
_entity_poly.type
_entity_poly.pdbx_seq_one_letter_code
_entity_poly.pdbx_strand_id
1 'polypeptide(L)'
;RQMKKALIAYVATLLAFLLLDGLWLGVLMAPTYRELLGSLMLEKPLLLPAAVFYCLYVFGCVVFVVLPAATWQWAAKRGALVGLVAYGTYDLTNWATLRGWSVQVTLMDWAWGTFATAVACSVGFLLARRLGKV
;
A
#
# COMPACT_ATOMS: atom_id res chain seq x y z
N ARG A 1 8.80 -24.55 7.16
CA ARG A 1 7.49 -24.58 6.50
C ARG A 1 6.76 -23.27 6.69
N GLN A 2 6.58 -22.82 7.94
CA GLN A 2 5.94 -21.53 8.23
C GLN A 2 6.77 -20.36 7.72
N MET A 3 8.09 -20.47 7.81
CA MET A 3 8.99 -19.46 7.26
C MET A 3 8.84 -19.34 5.75
N LYS A 4 8.72 -20.47 5.04
CA LYS A 4 8.48 -20.47 3.60
C LYS A 4 7.19 -19.75 3.25
N LYS A 5 6.10 -20.06 3.97
CA LYS A 5 4.80 -19.42 3.76
C LYS A 5 4.89 -17.91 4.02
N ALA A 6 5.57 -17.51 5.10
CA ALA A 6 5.74 -16.12 5.45
C ALA A 6 6.54 -15.36 4.39
N LEU A 7 7.60 -15.96 3.87
CA LEU A 7 8.41 -15.34 2.80
C LEU A 7 7.61 -15.19 1.51
N ILE A 8 6.84 -16.19 1.13
CA ILE A 8 5.97 -16.10 -0.05
C ILE A 8 4.94 -15.01 0.15
N ALA A 9 4.31 -14.95 1.31
CA ALA A 9 3.32 -13.92 1.63
C ALA A 9 3.96 -12.52 1.52
N TYR A 10 5.16 -12.35 2.07
CA TYR A 10 5.84 -11.05 2.03
C TYR A 10 6.20 -10.64 0.60
N VAL A 11 6.85 -11.52 -0.14
CA VAL A 11 7.28 -11.21 -1.51
C VAL A 11 6.07 -10.96 -2.41
N ALA A 12 5.04 -11.79 -2.32
CA ALA A 12 3.85 -11.64 -3.15
C ALA A 12 3.10 -10.35 -2.83
N THR A 13 2.93 -10.03 -1.56
CA THR A 13 2.27 -8.79 -1.15
C THR A 13 3.07 -7.57 -1.59
N LEU A 14 4.39 -7.62 -1.39
CA LEU A 14 5.29 -6.53 -1.79
C LEU A 14 5.23 -6.29 -3.30
N LEU A 15 5.35 -7.34 -4.11
CA LEU A 15 5.31 -7.20 -5.56
C LEU A 15 3.97 -6.70 -6.04
N ALA A 16 2.87 -7.21 -5.48
CA ALA A 16 1.54 -6.75 -5.85
C ALA A 16 1.37 -5.26 -5.51
N PHE A 17 1.80 -4.85 -4.33
CA PHE A 17 1.69 -3.46 -3.92
C PHE A 17 2.55 -2.53 -4.77
N LEU A 18 3.79 -2.94 -5.06
CA LEU A 18 4.69 -2.14 -5.90
C LEU A 18 4.16 -2.02 -7.33
N LEU A 19 3.61 -3.08 -7.90
CA LEU A 19 3.03 -3.03 -9.24
C LEU A 19 1.83 -2.08 -9.28
N LEU A 20 0.96 -2.17 -8.30
CA LEU A 20 -0.22 -1.29 -8.21
C LEU A 20 0.21 0.18 -8.03
N ASP A 21 1.12 0.43 -7.10
CA ASP A 21 1.57 1.78 -6.80
C ASP A 21 2.39 2.38 -7.94
N GLY A 22 3.23 1.56 -8.58
CA GLY A 22 3.99 1.98 -9.76
C GLY A 22 3.07 2.41 -10.89
N LEU A 23 2.01 1.65 -11.13
CA LEU A 23 1.01 2.01 -12.13
C LEU A 23 0.28 3.30 -11.75
N TRP A 24 -0.15 3.40 -10.50
CA TRP A 24 -0.88 4.58 -10.02
C TRP A 24 -0.02 5.83 -10.07
N LEU A 25 1.13 5.80 -9.40
CA LEU A 25 1.99 6.98 -9.27
C LEU A 25 2.78 7.27 -10.55
N GLY A 26 3.27 6.22 -11.22
CA GLY A 26 4.18 6.39 -12.33
C GLY A 26 3.49 6.62 -13.67
N VAL A 27 2.28 6.09 -13.86
CA VAL A 27 1.61 6.12 -15.16
C VAL A 27 0.33 6.93 -15.12
N LEU A 28 -0.55 6.66 -14.15
CA LEU A 28 -1.89 7.24 -14.17
C LEU A 28 -1.96 8.62 -13.51
N MET A 29 -1.33 8.79 -12.36
CA MET A 29 -1.61 9.94 -11.50
C MET A 29 -0.43 10.90 -11.30
N ALA A 30 0.77 10.57 -11.77
CA ALA A 30 1.93 11.45 -11.56
C ALA A 30 1.68 12.88 -12.06
N PRO A 31 1.14 13.09 -13.28
CA PRO A 31 0.86 14.46 -13.72
C PRO A 31 -0.14 15.19 -12.85
N THR A 32 -1.19 14.49 -12.39
CA THR A 32 -2.23 15.08 -11.53
C THR A 32 -1.64 15.49 -10.17
N TYR A 33 -0.81 14.63 -9.58
CA TYR A 33 -0.18 14.95 -8.30
C TYR A 33 0.78 16.12 -8.43
N ARG A 34 1.54 16.19 -9.53
CA ARG A 34 2.45 17.31 -9.78
C ARG A 34 1.68 18.62 -9.92
N GLU A 35 0.55 18.58 -10.62
CA GLU A 35 -0.29 19.76 -10.79
C GLU A 35 -0.89 20.22 -9.45
N LEU A 36 -1.44 19.28 -8.66
CA LEU A 36 -2.14 19.61 -7.42
C LEU A 36 -1.20 19.98 -6.28
N LEU A 37 -0.03 19.35 -6.19
CA LEU A 37 0.92 19.60 -5.12
C LEU A 37 2.00 20.62 -5.48
N GLY A 38 2.26 20.80 -6.79
CA GLY A 38 3.18 21.83 -7.27
C GLY A 38 4.57 21.71 -6.66
N SER A 39 5.02 22.80 -6.03
CA SER A 39 6.36 22.88 -5.46
C SER A 39 6.59 21.99 -4.24
N LEU A 40 5.53 21.39 -3.69
CA LEU A 40 5.69 20.42 -2.59
C LEU A 40 6.32 19.13 -3.10
N MET A 41 6.18 18.79 -4.38
CA MET A 41 6.74 17.58 -4.94
C MET A 41 8.17 17.78 -5.43
N LEU A 42 9.03 16.83 -5.05
CA LEU A 42 10.38 16.77 -5.60
C LEU A 42 10.31 16.28 -7.06
N GLU A 43 11.26 16.73 -7.89
CA GLU A 43 11.37 16.23 -9.27
C GLU A 43 11.65 14.74 -9.30
N LYS A 44 12.50 14.27 -8.36
CA LYS A 44 12.83 12.86 -8.19
C LYS A 44 12.57 12.47 -6.75
N PRO A 45 11.76 11.42 -6.52
CA PRO A 45 11.51 10.98 -5.15
C PRO A 45 12.79 10.46 -4.49
N LEU A 46 12.85 10.63 -3.16
CA LEU A 46 13.93 10.07 -2.37
C LEU A 46 13.69 8.58 -2.21
N LEU A 47 14.58 7.76 -2.77
CA LEU A 47 14.38 6.31 -2.83
C LEU A 47 14.52 5.63 -1.48
N LEU A 48 15.41 6.12 -0.60
CA LEU A 48 15.61 5.47 0.69
C LEU A 48 14.37 5.48 1.57
N PRO A 49 13.74 6.64 1.86
CA PRO A 49 12.52 6.62 2.66
C PRO A 49 11.38 5.87 1.97
N ALA A 50 11.29 5.90 0.64
CA ALA A 50 10.28 5.14 -0.08
C ALA A 50 10.48 3.63 0.10
N ALA A 51 11.72 3.15 -0.03
CA ALA A 51 12.02 1.74 0.15
C ALA A 51 11.74 1.28 1.59
N VAL A 52 12.11 2.09 2.57
CA VAL A 52 11.83 1.78 3.99
C VAL A 52 10.32 1.71 4.22
N PHE A 53 9.57 2.64 3.65
CA PHE A 53 8.11 2.63 3.77
C PHE A 53 7.52 1.33 3.20
N TYR A 54 7.88 0.98 1.97
CA TYR A 54 7.30 -0.22 1.35
C TYR A 54 7.63 -1.48 2.13
N CYS A 55 8.88 -1.64 2.53
CA CYS A 55 9.29 -2.81 3.30
C CYS A 55 8.57 -2.90 4.64
N LEU A 56 8.47 -1.78 5.34
CA LEU A 56 7.83 -1.73 6.66
C LEU A 56 6.32 -1.93 6.54
N TYR A 57 5.70 -1.25 5.60
CA TYR A 57 4.25 -1.32 5.42
C TYR A 57 3.81 -2.74 5.03
N VAL A 58 4.52 -3.35 4.08
CA VAL A 58 4.21 -4.72 3.67
C VAL A 58 4.46 -5.70 4.82
N PHE A 59 5.50 -5.48 5.61
CA PHE A 59 5.73 -6.28 6.81
C PHE A 59 4.50 -6.25 7.73
N GLY A 60 3.99 -5.06 8.02
CA GLY A 60 2.78 -4.90 8.83
C GLY A 60 1.57 -5.58 8.20
N CYS A 61 1.38 -5.41 6.88
CA CYS A 61 0.27 -6.07 6.17
C CYS A 61 0.36 -7.59 6.28
N VAL A 62 1.55 -8.14 6.16
CA VAL A 62 1.75 -9.60 6.24
C VAL A 62 1.46 -10.10 7.65
N VAL A 63 2.00 -9.44 8.65
CA VAL A 63 1.84 -9.86 10.06
C VAL A 63 0.40 -9.72 10.53
N PHE A 64 -0.24 -8.60 10.23
CA PHE A 64 -1.57 -8.31 10.78
C PHE A 64 -2.72 -8.80 9.91
N VAL A 65 -2.49 -9.02 8.63
CA VAL A 65 -3.58 -9.34 7.71
C VAL A 65 -3.36 -10.67 6.99
N VAL A 66 -2.25 -10.81 6.27
CA VAL A 66 -2.08 -11.95 5.35
C VAL A 66 -1.90 -13.26 6.10
N LEU A 67 -1.01 -13.31 7.09
CA LEU A 67 -0.73 -14.56 7.81
C LEU A 67 -1.92 -15.03 8.66
N PRO A 68 -2.64 -14.15 9.37
CA PRO A 68 -3.80 -14.62 10.14
C PRO A 68 -5.03 -14.95 9.31
N ALA A 69 -5.06 -14.56 8.02
CA ALA A 69 -6.27 -14.72 7.20
C ALA A 69 -6.58 -16.19 6.93
N ALA A 70 -7.86 -16.53 7.03
CA ALA A 70 -8.36 -17.85 6.64
C ALA A 70 -8.94 -17.85 5.22
N THR A 71 -9.39 -16.69 4.74
CA THR A 71 -9.97 -16.52 3.41
C THR A 71 -9.45 -15.25 2.78
N TRP A 72 -9.53 -15.19 1.42
CA TRP A 72 -9.11 -13.96 0.73
C TRP A 72 -10.06 -12.79 1.04
N GLN A 73 -11.35 -13.08 1.29
CA GLN A 73 -12.32 -12.04 1.63
C GLN A 73 -11.95 -11.37 2.96
N TRP A 74 -11.53 -12.16 3.94
CA TRP A 74 -11.06 -11.63 5.20
C TRP A 74 -9.81 -10.78 5.01
N ALA A 75 -8.85 -11.28 4.20
CA ALA A 75 -7.64 -10.52 3.88
C ALA A 75 -7.97 -9.22 3.17
N ALA A 76 -8.91 -9.22 2.24
CA ALA A 76 -9.34 -8.01 1.54
C ALA A 76 -9.95 -6.99 2.48
N LYS A 77 -10.86 -7.42 3.35
CA LYS A 77 -11.52 -6.51 4.30
C LYS A 77 -10.54 -5.92 5.31
N ARG A 78 -9.68 -6.76 5.87
CA ARG A 78 -8.68 -6.28 6.84
C ARG A 78 -7.61 -5.45 6.16
N GLY A 79 -7.22 -5.83 4.95
CA GLY A 79 -6.30 -5.02 4.14
C GLY A 79 -6.89 -3.65 3.83
N ALA A 80 -8.16 -3.60 3.46
CA ALA A 80 -8.85 -2.32 3.24
C ALA A 80 -8.86 -1.48 4.52
N LEU A 81 -9.11 -2.09 5.68
CA LEU A 81 -9.09 -1.37 6.95
C LEU A 81 -7.70 -0.82 7.28
N VAL A 82 -6.66 -1.62 7.08
CA VAL A 82 -5.28 -1.16 7.28
C VAL A 82 -4.95 0.00 6.36
N GLY A 83 -5.31 -0.12 5.08
CA GLY A 83 -5.11 0.98 4.12
C GLY A 83 -5.89 2.22 4.48
N LEU A 84 -7.13 2.05 4.92
CA LEU A 84 -7.98 3.15 5.34
C LEU A 84 -7.34 3.92 6.50
N VAL A 85 -6.83 3.22 7.50
CA VAL A 85 -6.19 3.83 8.67
C VAL A 85 -4.84 4.44 8.30
N ALA A 86 -3.99 3.69 7.60
CA ALA A 86 -2.63 4.14 7.30
C ALA A 86 -2.62 5.33 6.34
N TYR A 87 -3.34 5.22 5.23
CA TYR A 87 -3.40 6.30 4.25
C TYR A 87 -4.24 7.47 4.76
N GLY A 88 -5.27 7.18 5.54
CA GLY A 88 -6.05 8.22 6.20
C GLY A 88 -5.21 9.03 7.18
N THR A 89 -4.39 8.36 7.96
CA THR A 89 -3.47 9.03 8.89
C THR A 89 -2.52 9.96 8.15
N TYR A 90 -1.89 9.46 7.09
CA TYR A 90 -0.97 10.25 6.28
C TYR A 90 -1.67 11.44 5.61
N ASP A 91 -2.74 11.16 4.87
CA ASP A 91 -3.39 12.17 4.04
C ASP A 91 -4.13 13.22 4.87
N LEU A 92 -4.85 12.79 5.92
CA LEU A 92 -5.60 13.72 6.75
C LEU A 92 -4.69 14.59 7.61
N THR A 93 -3.61 14.03 8.14
CA THR A 93 -2.67 14.82 8.93
C THR A 93 -1.89 15.81 8.04
N ASN A 94 -1.56 15.42 6.82
CA ASN A 94 -0.94 16.34 5.87
C ASN A 94 -1.88 17.50 5.53
N TRP A 95 -3.14 17.19 5.28
CA TRP A 95 -4.14 18.24 5.03
C TRP A 95 -4.29 19.16 6.24
N ALA A 96 -4.28 18.60 7.44
CA ALA A 96 -4.43 19.38 8.66
C ALA A 96 -3.25 20.32 8.93
N THR A 97 -2.04 19.92 8.52
CA THR A 97 -0.81 20.60 9.00
C THR A 97 0.01 21.27 7.91
N LEU A 98 -0.18 20.94 6.64
CA LEU A 98 0.66 21.46 5.57
C LEU A 98 -0.09 22.51 4.74
N ARG A 99 0.61 23.62 4.51
CA ARG A 99 0.12 24.66 3.62
C ARG A 99 0.20 24.15 2.18
N GLY A 100 -0.88 24.31 1.43
CA GLY A 100 -0.89 23.90 0.02
C GLY A 100 -1.14 22.43 -0.23
N TRP A 101 -1.44 21.65 0.80
CA TRP A 101 -1.81 20.26 0.60
C TRP A 101 -3.21 20.17 0.01
N SER A 102 -3.37 19.40 -1.06
CA SER A 102 -4.61 19.34 -1.82
C SER A 102 -5.65 18.42 -1.17
N VAL A 103 -6.89 18.91 -1.04
CA VAL A 103 -8.03 18.07 -0.62
C VAL A 103 -8.28 16.97 -1.63
N GLN A 104 -8.15 17.28 -2.92
CA GLN A 104 -8.34 16.28 -4.00
C GLN A 104 -7.31 15.15 -3.89
N VAL A 105 -6.03 15.49 -3.65
CA VAL A 105 -4.99 14.47 -3.42
C VAL A 105 -5.33 13.64 -2.19
N THR A 106 -5.78 14.29 -1.11
CA THR A 106 -6.18 13.59 0.10
C THR A 106 -7.19 12.50 -0.18
N LEU A 107 -8.27 12.84 -0.87
CA LEU A 107 -9.34 11.88 -1.13
C LEU A 107 -8.92 10.80 -2.10
N MET A 108 -8.21 11.16 -3.16
CA MET A 108 -7.76 10.20 -4.17
C MET A 108 -6.73 9.22 -3.61
N ASP A 109 -5.74 9.73 -2.91
CA ASP A 109 -4.67 8.92 -2.35
C ASP A 109 -5.20 8.01 -1.24
N TRP A 110 -6.10 8.52 -0.42
CA TRP A 110 -6.74 7.75 0.65
C TRP A 110 -7.56 6.60 0.08
N ALA A 111 -8.39 6.88 -0.93
CA ALA A 111 -9.17 5.84 -1.60
C ALA A 111 -8.27 4.81 -2.27
N TRP A 112 -7.22 5.28 -2.94
CA TRP A 112 -6.27 4.39 -3.60
C TRP A 112 -5.56 3.47 -2.61
N GLY A 113 -5.04 4.01 -1.51
CA GLY A 113 -4.34 3.22 -0.51
C GLY A 113 -5.21 2.14 0.11
N THR A 114 -6.48 2.46 0.35
CA THR A 114 -7.47 1.49 0.84
C THR A 114 -7.64 0.34 -0.15
N PHE A 115 -7.85 0.66 -1.41
CA PHE A 115 -8.03 -0.32 -2.48
C PHE A 115 -6.76 -1.15 -2.72
N ALA A 116 -5.63 -0.47 -2.89
CA ALA A 116 -4.35 -1.13 -3.19
C ALA A 116 -3.94 -2.10 -2.08
N THR A 117 -4.13 -1.71 -0.83
CA THR A 117 -3.79 -2.57 0.30
C THR A 117 -4.71 -3.79 0.34
N ALA A 118 -6.01 -3.60 0.08
CA ALA A 118 -6.95 -4.73 0.02
C ALA A 118 -6.54 -5.73 -1.06
N VAL A 119 -6.19 -5.25 -2.26
CA VAL A 119 -5.77 -6.11 -3.37
C VAL A 119 -4.45 -6.81 -3.06
N ALA A 120 -3.46 -6.06 -2.58
CA ALA A 120 -2.15 -6.63 -2.29
C ALA A 120 -2.23 -7.71 -1.21
N CYS A 121 -3.00 -7.49 -0.15
CA CYS A 121 -3.18 -8.49 0.91
C CYS A 121 -3.91 -9.73 0.39
N SER A 122 -4.89 -9.55 -0.49
CA SER A 122 -5.61 -10.67 -1.10
C SER A 122 -4.70 -11.52 -1.98
N VAL A 123 -3.89 -10.87 -2.82
CA VAL A 123 -2.91 -11.56 -3.67
C VAL A 123 -1.88 -12.29 -2.82
N GLY A 124 -1.35 -11.60 -1.80
CA GLY A 124 -0.39 -12.21 -0.88
C GLY A 124 -0.95 -13.45 -0.21
N PHE A 125 -2.20 -13.37 0.25
CA PHE A 125 -2.88 -14.50 0.88
C PHE A 125 -3.03 -15.67 -0.10
N LEU A 126 -3.52 -15.40 -1.30
CA LEU A 126 -3.80 -16.46 -2.29
C LEU A 126 -2.51 -17.16 -2.73
N LEU A 127 -1.45 -16.41 -2.98
CA LEU A 127 -0.18 -16.99 -3.39
C LEU A 127 0.49 -17.74 -2.25
N ALA A 128 0.44 -17.22 -1.03
CA ALA A 128 1.00 -17.93 0.13
C ALA A 128 0.27 -19.23 0.38
N ARG A 129 -1.06 -19.21 0.24
CA ARG A 129 -1.86 -20.43 0.42
C ARG A 129 -1.56 -21.47 -0.65
N ARG A 130 -1.43 -21.02 -1.90
CA ARG A 130 -1.22 -21.94 -3.04
C ARG A 130 0.22 -22.47 -3.10
N LEU A 131 1.21 -21.58 -2.95
CA LEU A 131 2.61 -21.94 -3.11
C LEU A 131 3.30 -22.35 -1.81
N GLY A 132 2.72 -21.98 -0.69
CA GLY A 132 3.25 -22.34 0.63
C GLY A 132 2.88 -23.74 1.11
N LYS A 133 2.12 -24.47 0.34
CA LYS A 133 1.77 -25.86 0.64
C LYS A 133 2.94 -26.77 0.26
N VAL A 134 3.53 -27.42 1.24
CA VAL A 134 4.57 -28.42 1.00
C VAL A 134 4.44 -29.55 1.99
#